data_e3ed3559302ae4000c54798f87d986b8
#
_entry.id   e3ed3559302ae4000c54798f87d986b8
#
_cell.length_a   1.000
_cell.length_b   1.000
_cell.length_c   1.000
_cell.angle_alpha   90.00
_cell.angle_beta   90.00
_cell.angle_gamma   90.00
#
_symmetry.space_group_name_H-M   'P 1'
#
loop_
_entity.id
_entity.type
_entity.pdbx_description
1 polymer ?
#
loop_
_entity_poly.entity_id
_entity_poly.type
_entity_poly.pdbx_seq_one_letter_code
_entity_poly.pdbx_strand_id
1 'polypeptide(L)'
;MKWLGLTVAGMIAGFVTSSAQAQDISAGERLFKRHCGICHIAEKDSARRLQGPNLWGLVGRKAGTVEGFRYSDANKNSGIVWSAETLDPYLTDPREVIKGTTMAFVGVKKPDERKAIIEYLAAQK
;
A
#
# COMPACT_ATOMS: atom_id res chain seq x y z
N MET A 1 38.07 25.36 51.95
CA MET A 1 36.69 25.23 51.43
C MET A 1 36.81 24.76 49.99
N LYS A 2 36.43 23.51 49.72
CA LYS A 2 36.49 22.87 48.39
C LYS A 2 35.12 22.91 47.76
N TRP A 3 34.98 23.57 46.64
CA TRP A 3 33.74 23.56 45.85
C TRP A 3 33.85 22.39 44.86
N LEU A 4 32.99 21.39 44.99
CA LEU A 4 32.77 20.35 44.01
C LEU A 4 31.79 20.86 42.98
N GLY A 5 32.26 21.04 41.75
CA GLY A 5 31.37 21.29 40.59
C GLY A 5 30.77 19.95 40.08
N LEU A 6 29.46 19.83 40.19
CA LEU A 6 28.71 18.75 39.56
C LEU A 6 28.49 19.12 38.11
N THR A 7 29.15 18.43 37.19
CA THR A 7 28.84 18.49 35.75
C THR A 7 27.71 17.51 35.45
N VAL A 8 26.54 18.01 35.17
CA VAL A 8 25.40 17.23 34.65
C VAL A 8 25.63 17.04 33.15
N ALA A 9 26.03 15.82 32.76
CA ALA A 9 26.05 15.43 31.36
C ALA A 9 24.62 15.11 30.91
N GLY A 10 24.02 16.02 30.15
CA GLY A 10 22.71 15.80 29.53
C GLY A 10 22.87 14.83 28.34
N MET A 11 22.31 13.63 28.46
CA MET A 11 22.12 12.73 27.35
C MET A 11 21.00 13.27 26.46
N ILE A 12 21.33 13.77 25.29
CA ILE A 12 20.36 14.03 24.22
C ILE A 12 20.17 12.73 23.46
N ALA A 13 19.10 12.01 23.77
CA ALA A 13 18.66 10.87 22.98
C ALA A 13 18.02 11.42 21.70
N GLY A 14 18.76 11.36 20.58
CA GLY A 14 18.26 11.78 19.28
C GLY A 14 17.22 10.80 18.75
N PHE A 15 15.99 11.24 18.62
CA PHE A 15 14.94 10.54 17.87
C PHE A 15 15.19 10.74 16.37
N VAL A 16 15.74 9.74 15.68
CA VAL A 16 15.99 9.76 14.22
C VAL A 16 15.27 8.58 13.55
N THR A 17 13.96 8.43 13.75
CA THR A 17 13.24 7.31 13.13
C THR A 17 12.12 7.71 12.18
N SER A 18 11.87 9.00 11.96
CA SER A 18 10.68 9.44 11.21
C SER A 18 10.90 9.70 9.70
N SER A 19 12.12 9.90 9.25
CA SER A 19 12.37 10.34 7.87
C SER A 19 12.42 9.22 6.82
N ALA A 20 12.88 8.03 7.19
CA ALA A 20 12.99 6.91 6.26
C ALA A 20 11.60 6.38 5.81
N GLN A 21 10.67 6.22 6.74
CA GLN A 21 9.31 5.76 6.42
C GLN A 21 8.53 6.76 5.55
N ALA A 22 8.67 8.06 5.78
CA ALA A 22 8.03 9.07 4.95
C ALA A 22 8.56 9.09 3.51
N GLN A 23 9.86 8.83 3.32
CA GLN A 23 10.46 8.70 1.99
C GLN A 23 9.97 7.45 1.25
N ASP A 24 9.84 6.33 1.92
CA ASP A 24 9.36 5.08 1.34
C ASP A 24 7.89 5.17 0.92
N ILE A 25 7.03 5.79 1.74
CA ILE A 25 5.63 6.03 1.41
C ILE A 25 5.51 6.94 0.18
N SER A 26 6.32 8.01 0.08
CA SER A 26 6.30 8.91 -1.08
C SER A 26 6.79 8.23 -2.37
N ALA A 27 7.75 7.32 -2.27
CA ALA A 27 8.19 6.49 -3.40
C ALA A 27 7.08 5.54 -3.84
N GLY A 28 6.42 4.89 -2.90
CA GLY A 28 5.26 4.02 -3.15
C GLY A 28 4.09 4.76 -3.80
N GLU A 29 3.82 5.99 -3.36
CA GLU A 29 2.78 6.83 -3.97
C GLU A 29 3.08 7.15 -5.45
N ARG A 30 4.31 7.51 -5.76
CA ARG A 30 4.70 7.78 -7.16
C ARG A 30 4.58 6.53 -8.04
N LEU A 31 4.98 5.38 -7.52
CA LEU A 31 4.87 4.10 -8.21
C LEU A 31 3.40 3.68 -8.37
N PHE A 32 2.59 3.86 -7.33
CA PHE A 32 1.14 3.64 -7.41
C PHE A 32 0.50 4.50 -8.51
N LYS A 33 0.78 5.79 -8.53
CA LYS A 33 0.27 6.70 -9.56
C LYS A 33 0.70 6.27 -10.97
N ARG A 34 1.93 5.80 -11.12
CA ARG A 34 2.48 5.33 -12.41
C ARG A 34 1.81 4.05 -12.89
N HIS A 35 1.70 3.05 -12.02
CA HIS A 35 1.26 1.71 -12.41
C HIS A 35 -0.24 1.47 -12.24
N CYS A 36 -0.87 2.14 -11.30
CA CYS A 36 -2.24 1.86 -10.86
C CYS A 36 -3.17 3.07 -11.05
N GLY A 37 -2.64 4.27 -11.01
CA GLY A 37 -3.40 5.53 -10.89
C GLY A 37 -4.30 5.87 -12.07
N ILE A 38 -4.12 5.23 -13.23
CA ILE A 38 -5.00 5.41 -14.37
C ILE A 38 -6.37 4.73 -14.15
N CYS A 39 -6.38 3.65 -13.35
CA CYS A 39 -7.58 2.86 -13.08
C CYS A 39 -8.05 2.91 -11.62
N HIS A 40 -7.16 3.23 -10.69
CA HIS A 40 -7.45 3.21 -9.25
C HIS A 40 -7.12 4.53 -8.58
N ILE A 41 -7.89 4.81 -7.53
CA ILE A 41 -7.56 5.80 -6.50
C ILE A 41 -7.37 5.09 -5.16
N ALA A 42 -6.69 5.73 -4.23
CA ALA A 42 -6.59 5.31 -2.84
C ALA A 42 -6.87 6.54 -1.96
N GLU A 43 -8.12 7.01 -1.98
CA GLU A 43 -8.56 8.25 -1.35
C GLU A 43 -9.74 7.98 -0.42
N LYS A 44 -9.63 8.43 0.83
CA LYS A 44 -10.71 8.30 1.80
C LYS A 44 -11.95 9.08 1.33
N ASP A 45 -13.11 8.44 1.44
CA ASP A 45 -14.43 9.04 1.15
C ASP A 45 -14.55 9.71 -0.22
N SER A 46 -13.73 9.29 -1.17
CA SER A 46 -13.74 9.86 -2.52
C SER A 46 -14.96 9.38 -3.31
N ALA A 47 -15.69 10.32 -3.88
CA ALA A 47 -16.78 10.06 -4.82
C ALA A 47 -16.28 9.78 -6.25
N ARG A 48 -14.98 9.93 -6.51
CA ARG A 48 -14.40 9.67 -7.83
C ARG A 48 -14.57 8.19 -8.19
N ARG A 49 -15.04 7.97 -9.41
CA ARG A 49 -15.16 6.63 -9.97
C ARG A 49 -14.24 6.51 -11.17
N LEU A 50 -13.36 5.54 -11.11
CA LEU A 50 -12.48 5.14 -12.19
C LEU A 50 -12.85 3.73 -12.66
N GLN A 51 -12.07 3.20 -13.58
CA GLN A 51 -12.29 1.86 -14.12
C GLN A 51 -12.11 0.75 -13.08
N GLY A 52 -11.24 0.95 -12.09
CA GLY A 52 -11.03 0.06 -10.95
C GLY A 52 -11.66 0.60 -9.65
N PRO A 53 -11.81 -0.25 -8.64
CA PRO A 53 -12.32 0.17 -7.34
C PRO A 53 -11.34 1.08 -6.60
N ASN A 54 -11.86 1.88 -5.66
CA ASN A 54 -11.05 2.64 -4.73
C ASN A 54 -10.28 1.68 -3.80
N LEU A 55 -8.98 1.88 -3.68
CA LEU A 55 -8.08 1.03 -2.88
C LEU A 55 -7.81 1.58 -1.48
N TRP A 56 -8.51 2.63 -1.04
CA TRP A 56 -8.44 3.07 0.34
C TRP A 56 -8.88 1.94 1.27
N GLY A 57 -8.12 1.66 2.31
CA GLY A 57 -8.41 0.59 3.26
C GLY A 57 -8.28 -0.83 2.67
N LEU A 58 -7.49 -1.00 1.61
CA LEU A 58 -7.37 -2.29 0.90
C LEU A 58 -6.82 -3.40 1.80
N VAL A 59 -5.74 -3.13 2.55
CA VAL A 59 -5.11 -4.14 3.40
C VAL A 59 -6.05 -4.54 4.54
N GLY A 60 -6.32 -5.82 4.66
CA GLY A 60 -7.30 -6.40 5.59
C GLY A 60 -8.70 -6.58 4.99
N ARG A 61 -8.95 -6.10 3.78
CA ARG A 61 -10.25 -6.21 3.08
C ARG A 61 -10.32 -7.49 2.26
N LYS A 62 -11.48 -8.13 2.28
CA LYS A 62 -11.76 -9.26 1.38
C LYS A 62 -11.90 -8.77 -0.06
N ALA A 63 -11.33 -9.53 -1.00
CA ALA A 63 -11.45 -9.23 -2.43
C ALA A 63 -12.92 -9.24 -2.88
N GLY A 64 -13.24 -8.31 -3.80
CA GLY A 64 -14.56 -8.24 -4.39
C GLY A 64 -15.64 -7.59 -3.52
N THR A 65 -15.28 -6.78 -2.53
CA THR A 65 -16.22 -6.29 -1.50
C THR A 65 -16.43 -4.76 -1.48
N VAL A 66 -15.82 -3.99 -2.37
CA VAL A 66 -16.13 -2.55 -2.44
C VAL A 66 -17.56 -2.36 -2.94
N GLU A 67 -18.37 -1.69 -2.12
CA GLU A 67 -19.75 -1.41 -2.43
C GLU A 67 -19.90 -0.60 -3.73
N GLY A 68 -20.84 -1.01 -4.56
CA GLY A 68 -21.15 -0.33 -5.82
C GLY A 68 -20.14 -0.56 -6.94
N PHE A 69 -19.06 -1.31 -6.72
CA PHE A 69 -18.13 -1.69 -7.80
C PHE A 69 -18.51 -3.05 -8.39
N ARG A 70 -18.47 -3.13 -9.72
CA ARG A 70 -18.76 -4.36 -10.44
C ARG A 70 -17.49 -5.17 -10.67
N TYR A 71 -17.27 -6.18 -9.84
CA TYR A 71 -16.17 -7.12 -9.96
C TYR A 71 -16.46 -8.25 -10.96
N SER A 72 -15.40 -8.90 -11.48
CA SER A 72 -15.52 -10.21 -12.09
C SER A 72 -16.01 -11.25 -11.08
N ASP A 73 -16.67 -12.30 -11.55
CA ASP A 73 -17.05 -13.42 -10.68
C ASP A 73 -15.82 -14.11 -10.08
N ALA A 74 -14.73 -14.22 -10.86
CA ALA A 74 -13.46 -14.75 -10.38
C ALA A 74 -12.91 -13.96 -9.18
N ASN A 75 -12.97 -12.63 -9.23
CA ASN A 75 -12.52 -11.78 -8.12
C ASN A 75 -13.42 -11.95 -6.88
N LYS A 76 -14.74 -11.87 -7.05
CA LYS A 76 -15.72 -12.05 -5.97
C LYS A 76 -15.58 -13.39 -5.27
N ASN A 77 -15.28 -14.44 -6.03
CA ASN A 77 -15.22 -15.83 -5.54
C ASN A 77 -13.79 -16.25 -5.14
N SER A 78 -12.80 -15.37 -5.25
CA SER A 78 -11.41 -15.72 -4.97
C SER A 78 -11.15 -16.09 -3.51
N GLY A 79 -11.92 -15.54 -2.58
CA GLY A 79 -11.74 -15.75 -1.13
C GLY A 79 -10.49 -15.05 -0.56
N ILE A 80 -9.79 -14.26 -1.36
CA ILE A 80 -8.55 -13.58 -0.94
C ILE A 80 -8.88 -12.47 0.07
N VAL A 81 -8.13 -12.41 1.15
CA VAL A 81 -8.02 -11.23 2.02
C VAL A 81 -6.71 -10.54 1.70
N TRP A 82 -6.77 -9.26 1.38
CA TRP A 82 -5.60 -8.52 0.97
C TRP A 82 -4.65 -8.26 2.14
N SER A 83 -3.41 -8.66 1.96
CA SER A 83 -2.30 -8.44 2.88
C SER A 83 -1.02 -8.23 2.06
N ALA A 84 0.10 -7.91 2.70
CA ALA A 84 1.37 -7.83 1.99
C ALA A 84 1.71 -9.15 1.28
N GLU A 85 1.44 -10.27 1.94
CA GLU A 85 1.72 -11.63 1.44
C GLU A 85 0.86 -12.00 0.25
N THR A 86 -0.41 -11.58 0.21
CA THR A 86 -1.32 -11.88 -0.91
C THR A 86 -1.19 -10.86 -2.04
N LEU A 87 -0.83 -9.62 -1.74
CA LEU A 87 -0.61 -8.59 -2.75
C LEU A 87 0.66 -8.80 -3.57
N ASP A 88 1.74 -9.33 -2.99
CA ASP A 88 2.99 -9.49 -3.72
C ASP A 88 2.86 -10.42 -4.93
N PRO A 89 2.37 -11.66 -4.82
CA PRO A 89 2.12 -12.50 -6.00
C PRO A 89 1.04 -11.93 -6.91
N TYR A 90 -0.02 -11.33 -6.37
CA TYR A 90 -1.08 -10.73 -7.17
C TYR A 90 -0.57 -9.57 -8.05
N LEU A 91 0.21 -8.66 -7.48
CA LEU A 91 0.80 -7.55 -8.24
C LEU A 91 1.93 -8.00 -9.18
N THR A 92 2.49 -9.18 -8.98
CA THR A 92 3.45 -9.76 -9.93
C THR A 92 2.77 -10.20 -11.21
N ASP A 93 1.62 -10.88 -11.09
CA ASP A 93 0.78 -11.31 -12.21
C ASP A 93 -0.67 -11.53 -11.74
N PRO A 94 -1.54 -10.52 -11.89
CA PRO A 94 -2.92 -10.63 -11.43
C PRO A 94 -3.71 -11.76 -12.08
N ARG A 95 -3.43 -12.09 -13.33
CA ARG A 95 -4.17 -13.11 -14.08
C ARG A 95 -3.81 -14.53 -13.64
N GLU A 96 -2.60 -14.74 -13.17
CA GLU A 96 -2.19 -16.03 -12.62
C GLU A 96 -2.83 -16.29 -11.25
N VAL A 97 -3.01 -15.25 -10.45
CA VAL A 97 -3.58 -15.37 -9.09
C VAL A 97 -5.12 -15.42 -9.13
N ILE A 98 -5.75 -14.58 -9.93
CA ILE A 98 -7.21 -14.57 -10.13
C ILE A 98 -7.50 -14.84 -11.61
N LYS A 99 -7.56 -16.10 -11.98
CA LYS A 99 -7.90 -16.51 -13.33
C LYS A 99 -9.34 -16.10 -13.68
N GLY A 100 -9.49 -15.33 -14.73
CA GLY A 100 -10.79 -14.75 -15.10
C GLY A 100 -11.02 -13.32 -14.58
N THR A 101 -10.01 -12.70 -13.97
CA THR A 101 -10.08 -11.28 -13.60
C THR A 101 -10.29 -10.40 -14.83
N THR A 102 -11.11 -9.36 -14.67
CA THR A 102 -11.29 -8.31 -15.69
C THR A 102 -10.27 -7.19 -15.58
N MET A 103 -9.39 -7.22 -14.59
CA MET A 103 -8.31 -6.27 -14.43
C MET A 103 -7.25 -6.49 -15.52
N ALA A 104 -7.19 -5.56 -16.47
CA ALA A 104 -6.24 -5.62 -17.59
C ALA A 104 -4.89 -5.04 -17.20
N PHE A 105 -4.11 -5.78 -16.42
CA PHE A 105 -2.81 -5.36 -15.90
C PHE A 105 -1.80 -6.50 -15.96
N VAL A 106 -0.62 -6.20 -16.48
CA VAL A 106 0.44 -7.21 -16.68
C VAL A 106 1.29 -7.48 -15.43
N GLY A 107 1.14 -6.66 -14.41
CA GLY A 107 1.89 -6.76 -13.17
C GLY A 107 3.12 -5.85 -13.10
N VAL A 108 3.66 -5.75 -11.90
CA VAL A 108 4.90 -5.05 -11.57
C VAL A 108 5.97 -6.11 -11.34
N LYS A 109 6.94 -6.22 -12.24
CA LYS A 109 7.93 -7.31 -12.22
C LYS A 109 9.09 -7.07 -11.24
N LYS A 110 9.37 -5.82 -10.91
CA LYS A 110 10.44 -5.46 -9.96
C LYS A 110 9.97 -5.62 -8.51
N PRO A 111 10.61 -6.47 -7.70
CA PRO A 111 10.19 -6.73 -6.33
C PRO A 111 10.22 -5.50 -5.42
N ASP A 112 11.22 -4.63 -5.60
CA ASP A 112 11.35 -3.39 -4.84
C ASP A 112 10.23 -2.38 -5.14
N GLU A 113 9.80 -2.27 -6.40
CA GLU A 113 8.65 -1.44 -6.78
C GLU A 113 7.35 -1.99 -6.20
N ARG A 114 7.14 -3.33 -6.23
CA ARG A 114 5.96 -3.96 -5.61
C ARG A 114 5.93 -3.71 -4.11
N LYS A 115 7.05 -3.92 -3.44
CA LYS A 115 7.17 -3.66 -1.99
C LYS A 115 6.77 -2.22 -1.66
N ALA A 116 7.29 -1.23 -2.37
CA ALA A 116 6.98 0.18 -2.14
C ALA A 116 5.49 0.48 -2.38
N ILE A 117 4.87 -0.08 -3.41
CA ILE A 117 3.44 0.08 -3.67
C ILE A 117 2.60 -0.55 -2.55
N ILE A 118 2.97 -1.74 -2.08
CA ILE A 118 2.27 -2.45 -1.00
C ILE A 118 2.35 -1.65 0.30
N GLU A 119 3.52 -1.11 0.64
CA GLU A 119 3.72 -0.27 1.83
C GLU A 119 2.89 1.02 1.75
N TYR A 120 2.83 1.65 0.58
CA TYR A 120 1.95 2.80 0.35
C TYR A 120 0.48 2.43 0.57
N LEU A 121 0.00 1.35 -0.03
CA LEU A 121 -1.39 0.90 0.12
C LEU A 121 -1.72 0.54 1.57
N ALA A 122 -0.81 -0.09 2.29
CA ALA A 122 -0.99 -0.43 3.70
C ALA A 122 -1.12 0.81 4.61
N ALA A 123 -0.55 1.94 4.20
CA ALA A 123 -0.67 3.22 4.90
C ALA A 123 -2.00 3.95 4.63
N GLN A 124 -2.77 3.55 3.61
CA GLN A 124 -4.04 4.15 3.23
C GLN A 124 -5.20 3.52 4.02
N LYS A 125 -5.46 3.99 5.25
CA LYS A 125 -6.48 3.46 6.17
C LYS A 125 -7.04 4.50 7.15
#